data_422d32b19e1cda2f14ccff4d03a4b11a
#
_entry.id   422d32b19e1cda2f14ccff4d03a4b11a
#
_cell.length_a   1.000
_cell.length_b   1.000
_cell.length_c   1.000
_cell.angle_alpha   90.00
_cell.angle_beta   90.00
_cell.angle_gamma   90.00
#
_symmetry.space_group_name_H-M   'P 1'
#
loop_
_entity.id
_entity.type
_entity.pdbx_description
1 polymer ?
#
loop_
_entity_poly.entity_id
_entity_poly.type
_entity_poly.pdbx_seq_one_letter_code
_entity_poly.pdbx_strand_id
1 'polypeptide(L)'
;DMMESWKVANILHKHHLCDPTAAWSEIPQMLFEGNAKIANRYFKKPLGILKVGAAADVIVIDYDPLTPMDASNCNSHLLFGVNGSMVQTTVCNGEILMKDRELLVCDEKKIMADCRQAAGELSEDING
;
A
#
# COMPACT_ATOMS: atom_id res chain seq x y z
N ASP A 1 -2.11 0.63 -5.83
CA ASP A 1 -2.15 1.09 -4.44
C ASP A 1 -2.98 0.12 -3.59
N MET A 2 -2.32 -0.54 -2.64
CA MET A 2 -2.97 -1.51 -1.74
C MET A 2 -4.02 -0.85 -0.83
N MET A 3 -3.80 0.42 -0.44
CA MET A 3 -4.74 1.16 0.40
C MET A 3 -6.06 1.42 -0.34
N GLU A 4 -6.00 1.76 -1.63
CA GLU A 4 -7.19 1.90 -2.47
C GLU A 4 -7.91 0.58 -2.68
N SER A 5 -7.18 -0.51 -2.94
CA SER A 5 -7.77 -1.85 -3.08
C SER A 5 -8.52 -2.26 -1.80
N TRP A 6 -7.96 -1.94 -0.65
CA TRP A 6 -8.55 -2.20 0.65
C TRP A 6 -9.83 -1.40 0.89
N LYS A 7 -9.80 -0.10 0.58
CA LYS A 7 -10.97 0.79 0.63
C LYS A 7 -12.10 0.30 -0.28
N VAL A 8 -11.77 -0.02 -1.53
CA VAL A 8 -12.73 -0.53 -2.51
C VAL A 8 -13.36 -1.83 -2.03
N ALA A 9 -12.58 -2.78 -1.52
CA ALA A 9 -13.10 -4.04 -0.98
C ALA A 9 -14.11 -3.78 0.15
N ASN A 10 -13.80 -2.88 1.10
CA ASN A 10 -14.72 -2.53 2.18
C ASN A 10 -16.03 -1.91 1.66
N ILE A 11 -15.94 -0.95 0.74
CA ILE A 11 -17.11 -0.26 0.17
C ILE A 11 -17.99 -1.22 -0.62
N LEU A 12 -17.41 -2.10 -1.44
CA LEU A 12 -18.17 -3.06 -2.25
C LEU A 12 -18.95 -4.06 -1.38
N HIS A 13 -18.37 -4.54 -0.29
CA HIS A 13 -19.09 -5.42 0.65
C HIS A 13 -20.27 -4.72 1.31
N LYS A 14 -20.08 -3.47 1.77
CA LYS A 14 -21.16 -2.66 2.34
C LYS A 14 -22.28 -2.41 1.33
N HIS A 15 -21.94 -2.08 0.10
CA HIS A 15 -22.90 -1.86 -0.97
C HIS A 15 -23.67 -3.15 -1.32
N HIS A 16 -22.96 -4.26 -1.49
CA HIS A 16 -23.58 -5.55 -1.86
C HIS A 16 -24.55 -6.06 -0.79
N LEU A 17 -24.19 -5.93 0.49
CA LEU A 17 -25.00 -6.38 1.61
C LEU A 17 -26.06 -5.36 2.06
N CYS A 18 -26.04 -4.15 1.50
CA CYS A 18 -26.83 -2.99 1.97
C CYS A 18 -26.69 -2.76 3.49
N ASP A 19 -25.48 -3.02 4.03
CA ASP A 19 -25.16 -2.93 5.44
C ASP A 19 -23.91 -2.04 5.67
N PRO A 20 -24.05 -0.85 6.26
CA PRO A 20 -22.90 0.04 6.53
C PRO A 20 -21.93 -0.53 7.57
N THR A 21 -22.34 -1.54 8.34
CA THR A 21 -21.51 -2.17 9.37
C THR A 21 -20.69 -3.35 8.84
N ALA A 22 -20.95 -3.82 7.61
CA ALA A 22 -20.25 -4.94 7.01
C ALA A 22 -18.76 -4.66 6.76
N ALA A 23 -17.94 -5.69 6.84
CA ALA A 23 -16.53 -5.72 6.44
C ALA A 23 -15.58 -4.75 7.20
N TRP A 24 -15.94 -4.33 8.42
CA TRP A 24 -15.09 -3.46 9.23
C TRP A 24 -13.88 -4.18 9.86
N SER A 25 -14.07 -5.42 10.30
CA SER A 25 -13.04 -6.26 10.91
C SER A 25 -12.40 -7.20 9.90
N GLU A 26 -13.17 -7.70 8.96
CA GLU A 26 -12.77 -8.72 8.00
C GLU A 26 -11.70 -8.20 7.02
N ILE A 27 -11.86 -6.97 6.53
CA ILE A 27 -10.90 -6.39 5.60
C ILE A 27 -9.54 -6.12 6.25
N PRO A 28 -9.44 -5.47 7.44
CA PRO A 28 -8.18 -5.37 8.17
C PRO A 28 -7.55 -6.73 8.48
N GLN A 29 -8.35 -7.71 8.93
CA GLN A 29 -7.87 -9.05 9.21
C GLN A 29 -7.32 -9.74 7.95
N MET A 30 -7.99 -9.60 6.82
CA MET A 30 -7.51 -10.13 5.54
C MET A 30 -6.17 -9.52 5.17
N LEU A 31 -6.01 -8.20 5.28
CA LEU A 31 -4.79 -7.49 4.91
C LEU A 31 -3.62 -7.83 5.85
N PHE A 32 -3.80 -7.62 7.15
CA PHE A 32 -2.68 -7.70 8.11
C PHE A 32 -2.36 -9.13 8.53
N GLU A 33 -3.35 -10.01 8.62
CA GLU A 33 -3.13 -11.39 9.07
C GLU A 33 -3.19 -12.40 7.92
N GLY A 34 -4.24 -12.33 7.09
CA GLY A 34 -4.49 -13.30 6.02
C GLY A 34 -3.38 -13.30 4.99
N ASN A 35 -3.05 -12.13 4.45
CA ASN A 35 -1.99 -11.97 3.46
C ASN A 35 -0.62 -12.35 4.03
N ALA A 36 -0.32 -11.97 5.27
CA ALA A 36 0.90 -12.35 5.95
C ALA A 36 1.01 -13.88 6.14
N LYS A 37 -0.08 -14.56 6.53
CA LYS A 37 -0.13 -16.03 6.64
C LYS A 37 0.15 -16.72 5.30
N ILE A 38 -0.36 -16.18 4.19
CA ILE A 38 -0.11 -16.72 2.87
C ILE A 38 1.36 -16.53 2.49
N ALA A 39 1.87 -15.29 2.60
CA ALA A 39 3.25 -14.96 2.26
C ALA A 39 4.27 -15.80 3.07
N ASN A 40 4.04 -15.96 4.36
CA ASN A 40 4.92 -16.73 5.25
C ASN A 40 5.01 -18.24 4.95
N ARG A 41 4.23 -18.76 4.00
CA ARG A 41 4.42 -20.13 3.47
C ARG A 41 5.60 -20.23 2.50
N TYR A 42 6.02 -19.10 1.92
CA TYR A 42 7.02 -19.05 0.85
C TYR A 42 8.32 -18.35 1.28
N PHE A 43 8.27 -17.53 2.33
CA PHE A 43 9.41 -16.76 2.81
C PHE A 43 10.01 -17.35 4.08
N LYS A 44 11.35 -17.32 4.19
CA LYS A 44 12.07 -17.90 5.35
C LYS A 44 11.98 -17.01 6.59
N LYS A 45 11.99 -15.69 6.40
CA LYS A 45 11.84 -14.73 7.49
C LYS A 45 10.37 -14.35 7.64
N PRO A 46 9.86 -14.21 8.86
CA PRO A 46 8.48 -13.74 9.08
C PRO A 46 8.26 -12.37 8.43
N LEU A 47 7.14 -12.24 7.71
CA LEU A 47 6.66 -11.00 7.07
C LEU A 47 5.41 -10.48 7.79
N GLY A 48 5.15 -9.18 7.65
CA GLY A 48 3.92 -8.54 8.15
C GLY A 48 3.90 -8.32 9.67
N ILE A 49 5.06 -8.36 10.32
CA ILE A 49 5.20 -8.13 11.77
C ILE A 49 6.49 -7.38 12.10
N LEU A 50 6.40 -6.39 12.98
CA LEU A 50 7.55 -5.70 13.56
C LEU A 50 8.09 -6.50 14.75
N LYS A 51 9.06 -7.38 14.49
CA LYS A 51 9.67 -8.26 15.49
C LYS A 51 11.12 -8.52 15.17
N VAL A 52 11.96 -8.68 16.20
CA VAL A 52 13.35 -9.12 16.03
C VAL A 52 13.39 -10.47 15.29
N GLY A 53 14.17 -10.55 14.21
CA GLY A 53 14.29 -11.72 13.35
C GLY A 53 13.27 -11.79 12.21
N ALA A 54 12.30 -10.88 12.11
CA ALA A 54 11.43 -10.73 10.96
C ALA A 54 12.16 -10.02 9.80
N ALA A 55 11.58 -10.08 8.60
CA ALA A 55 12.01 -9.23 7.50
C ALA A 55 11.76 -7.76 7.87
N ALA A 56 12.74 -6.91 7.57
CA ALA A 56 12.61 -5.48 7.82
C ALA A 56 11.92 -4.80 6.61
N ASP A 57 10.63 -5.12 6.45
CA ASP A 57 9.75 -4.53 5.44
C ASP A 57 8.85 -3.51 6.13
N VAL A 58 9.13 -2.23 5.92
CA VAL A 58 8.47 -1.13 6.64
C VAL A 58 8.17 0.01 5.69
N ILE A 59 6.99 0.60 5.84
CA ILE A 59 6.67 1.89 5.24
C ILE A 59 6.47 2.94 6.33
N VAL A 60 6.91 4.16 6.07
CA VAL A 60 6.60 5.33 6.90
C VAL A 60 5.59 6.18 6.15
N ILE A 61 4.48 6.46 6.81
CA ILE A 61 3.36 7.21 6.24
C ILE A 61 3.31 8.59 6.92
N ASP A 62 3.32 9.62 6.11
CA ASP A 62 3.14 11.01 6.54
C ASP A 62 1.63 11.29 6.61
N TYR A 63 1.06 11.08 7.79
CA TYR A 63 -0.37 11.21 8.04
C TYR A 63 -0.64 11.98 9.32
N ASP A 64 -1.26 13.15 9.18
CA ASP A 64 -1.65 14.04 10.28
C ASP A 64 -3.18 14.17 10.33
N PRO A 65 -3.88 13.29 11.07
CA PRO A 65 -5.33 13.30 11.14
C PRO A 65 -5.88 14.46 11.97
N LEU A 66 -7.00 15.02 11.53
CA LEU A 66 -7.73 16.05 12.28
C LEU A 66 -8.38 15.52 13.57
N THR A 67 -8.57 14.21 13.66
CA THR A 67 -9.16 13.55 14.83
C THR A 67 -8.12 12.67 15.53
N PRO A 68 -8.13 12.55 16.86
CA PRO A 68 -7.22 11.67 17.57
C PRO A 68 -7.28 10.23 17.03
N MET A 69 -6.12 9.60 16.87
CA MET A 69 -6.00 8.21 16.45
C MET A 69 -5.58 7.34 17.64
N ASP A 70 -6.31 6.27 17.87
CA ASP A 70 -6.04 5.28 18.90
C ASP A 70 -6.32 3.85 18.41
N ALA A 71 -6.15 2.86 19.29
CA ALA A 71 -6.34 1.45 18.93
C ALA A 71 -7.78 1.11 18.49
N SER A 72 -8.78 1.89 18.90
CA SER A 72 -10.19 1.62 18.56
C SER A 72 -10.56 2.11 17.16
N ASN A 73 -9.88 3.13 16.64
CA ASN A 73 -10.22 3.77 15.36
C ASN A 73 -9.09 3.71 14.31
N CYS A 74 -7.93 3.13 14.64
CA CYS A 74 -6.77 3.04 13.76
C CYS A 74 -7.12 2.42 12.40
N ASN A 75 -7.90 1.33 12.37
CA ASN A 75 -8.34 0.69 11.13
C ASN A 75 -9.19 1.63 10.26
N SER A 76 -10.00 2.49 10.85
CA SER A 76 -10.80 3.48 10.12
C SER A 76 -9.92 4.56 9.50
N HIS A 77 -8.93 5.05 10.24
CA HIS A 77 -7.93 6.00 9.72
C HIS A 77 -7.14 5.40 8.56
N LEU A 78 -6.66 4.17 8.71
CA LEU A 78 -5.94 3.47 7.64
C LEU A 78 -6.84 3.24 6.41
N LEU A 79 -8.10 2.86 6.63
CA LEU A 79 -9.02 2.52 5.55
C LEU A 79 -9.49 3.73 4.74
N PHE A 80 -9.79 4.85 5.42
CA PHE A 80 -10.40 6.02 4.78
C PHE A 80 -9.51 7.25 4.74
N GLY A 81 -8.56 7.37 5.65
CA GLY A 81 -7.69 8.55 5.76
C GLY A 81 -6.37 8.42 5.00
N VAL A 82 -5.83 7.20 4.91
CA VAL A 82 -4.51 6.96 4.30
C VAL A 82 -4.63 6.55 2.84
N ASN A 83 -3.68 6.99 2.01
CA ASN A 83 -3.49 6.52 0.64
C ASN A 83 -2.00 6.39 0.31
N GLY A 84 -1.67 5.75 -0.82
CA GLY A 84 -0.29 5.47 -1.19
C GLY A 84 0.59 6.70 -1.41
N SER A 85 0.02 7.87 -1.76
CA SER A 85 0.80 9.10 -1.93
C SER A 85 1.35 9.66 -0.61
N MET A 86 0.82 9.21 0.53
CA MET A 86 1.29 9.60 1.86
C MET A 86 2.51 8.77 2.33
N VAL A 87 2.89 7.73 1.58
CA VAL A 87 4.10 6.95 1.90
C VAL A 87 5.33 7.82 1.66
N GLN A 88 6.06 8.11 2.72
CA GLN A 88 7.27 8.93 2.70
C GLN A 88 8.52 8.07 2.49
N THR A 89 8.59 6.92 3.16
CA THR A 89 9.76 6.04 3.14
C THR A 89 9.32 4.59 2.95
N THR A 90 10.06 3.84 2.15
CA THR A 90 9.84 2.41 1.93
C THR A 90 11.15 1.67 2.17
N VAL A 91 11.11 0.69 3.06
CA VAL A 91 12.21 -0.23 3.38
C VAL A 91 11.78 -1.65 3.01
N CYS A 92 12.61 -2.38 2.30
CA CYS A 92 12.38 -3.77 1.95
C CYS A 92 13.59 -4.62 2.37
N ASN A 93 13.36 -5.62 3.20
CA ASN A 93 14.39 -6.49 3.77
C ASN A 93 15.59 -5.73 4.37
N GLY A 94 15.33 -4.53 4.91
CA GLY A 94 16.34 -3.65 5.52
C GLY A 94 17.02 -2.68 4.56
N GLU A 95 16.72 -2.73 3.27
CA GLU A 95 17.22 -1.79 2.27
C GLU A 95 16.20 -0.65 2.06
N ILE A 96 16.65 0.60 2.09
CA ILE A 96 15.80 1.77 1.84
C ILE A 96 15.66 1.93 0.33
N LEU A 97 14.46 1.68 -0.19
CA LEU A 97 14.16 1.81 -1.61
C LEU A 97 13.69 3.23 -1.98
N MET A 98 12.98 3.88 -1.07
CA MET A 98 12.48 5.24 -1.21
C MET A 98 12.63 5.97 0.11
N LYS A 99 13.06 7.22 0.09
CA LYS A 99 13.15 8.11 1.24
C LYS A 99 12.70 9.52 0.86
N ASP A 100 11.92 10.14 1.71
CA ASP A 100 11.36 11.48 1.48
C ASP A 100 10.65 11.59 0.12
N ARG A 101 9.98 10.51 -0.29
CA ARG A 101 9.30 10.34 -1.59
C ARG A 101 10.23 10.32 -2.81
N GLU A 102 11.55 10.17 -2.61
CA GLU A 102 12.53 10.01 -3.68
C GLU A 102 12.99 8.55 -3.76
N LEU A 103 12.93 7.95 -4.94
CA LEU A 103 13.44 6.60 -5.20
C LEU A 103 14.96 6.63 -5.18
N LEU A 104 15.58 5.72 -4.41
CA LEU A 104 17.04 5.62 -4.29
C LEU A 104 17.62 4.54 -5.21
N VAL A 105 16.78 3.65 -5.74
CA VAL A 105 17.18 2.46 -6.49
C VAL A 105 17.17 2.67 -8.01
N CYS A 106 16.62 3.78 -8.50
CA CYS A 106 16.57 4.10 -9.92
C CYS A 106 16.43 5.61 -10.16
N ASP A 107 16.74 6.04 -11.38
CA ASP A 107 16.45 7.40 -11.86
C ASP A 107 15.00 7.47 -12.38
N GLU A 108 14.07 7.82 -11.50
CA GLU A 108 12.65 7.91 -11.83
C GLU A 108 12.38 8.91 -12.96
N LYS A 109 13.07 10.05 -12.96
CA LYS A 109 12.87 11.11 -13.98
C LYS A 109 13.24 10.61 -15.37
N LYS A 110 14.36 9.87 -15.48
CA LYS A 110 14.79 9.26 -16.73
C LYS A 110 13.79 8.19 -17.17
N ILE A 111 13.41 7.27 -16.29
CA ILE A 111 12.43 6.21 -16.61
C ILE A 111 11.11 6.82 -17.11
N MET A 112 10.60 7.86 -16.45
CA MET A 112 9.36 8.52 -16.85
C MET A 112 9.50 9.25 -18.20
N ALA A 113 10.68 9.77 -18.53
CA ALA A 113 10.94 10.37 -19.85
C ALA A 113 10.94 9.29 -20.95
N ASP A 114 11.65 8.16 -20.71
CA ASP A 114 11.72 7.04 -21.64
C ASP A 114 10.33 6.43 -21.88
N CYS A 115 9.52 6.28 -20.82
CA CYS A 115 8.12 5.81 -20.93
C CYS A 115 7.25 6.75 -21.78
N ARG A 116 7.39 8.08 -21.61
CA ARG A 116 6.62 9.04 -22.41
C ARG A 116 7.01 9.00 -23.90
N GLN A 117 8.30 8.82 -24.19
CA GLN A 117 8.76 8.65 -25.57
C GLN A 117 8.16 7.39 -26.19
N ALA A 118 8.30 6.23 -25.53
CA ALA A 118 7.75 4.97 -26.02
C ALA A 118 6.23 5.00 -26.22
N ALA A 119 5.50 5.67 -25.31
CA ALA A 119 4.06 5.85 -25.44
C ALA A 119 3.69 6.74 -26.65
N GLY A 120 4.51 7.77 -26.96
CA GLY A 120 4.33 8.60 -28.16
C GLY A 120 4.50 7.80 -29.44
N GLU A 121 5.59 7.05 -29.55
CA GLU A 121 5.88 6.18 -30.70
C GLU A 121 4.74 5.16 -30.92
N LEU A 122 4.28 4.48 -29.86
CA LEU A 122 3.15 3.56 -29.95
C LEU A 122 1.85 4.23 -30.40
N SER A 123 1.58 5.45 -29.93
CA SER A 123 0.38 6.21 -30.32
C SER A 123 0.41 6.61 -31.81
N GLU A 124 1.57 6.93 -32.34
CA GLU A 124 1.74 7.21 -33.78
C GLU A 124 1.47 5.95 -34.63
N ASP A 125 2.02 4.80 -34.21
CA ASP A 125 1.82 3.53 -34.89
C ASP A 125 0.34 3.05 -34.91
N ILE A 126 -0.43 3.37 -33.87
CA ILE A 126 -1.85 3.00 -33.78
C ILE A 126 -2.74 3.91 -34.65
N ASN A 127 -2.37 5.18 -34.81
CA ASN A 127 -3.20 6.19 -35.50
C ASN A 127 -2.76 6.46 -36.95
N GLY A 128 -1.65 5.89 -37.40
CA GLY A 128 -1.17 5.94 -38.78
C GLY A 128 -1.75 4.82 -39.60
#